data_9f945b462eade9ee342eaa388210e8e6
#
_entry.id   9f945b462eade9ee342eaa388210e8e6
#
_cell.length_a   1.000
_cell.length_b   1.000
_cell.length_c   1.000
_cell.angle_alpha   90.00
_cell.angle_beta   90.00
_cell.angle_gamma   90.00
#
_symmetry.space_group_name_H-M   'P 1'
#
loop_
_entity.id
_entity.type
_entity.pdbx_description
1 polymer ?
#
loop_
_entity_poly.entity_id
_entity_poly.type
_entity_poly.pdbx_seq_one_letter_code
_entity_poly.pdbx_strand_id
1 'polypeptide(L)'
;VTVKTNMRDGFKGGLEIDECLEVARTLQDQCGAHALVLSGGFVSRAPMYVMRGEMPIRTMAYYMPRGYLPIGIRMVGKYMIPSEPFKEAYFLEDALKFRKALHLPLIYVGGLVSRDKIEEVLNDGFEFVAMARALVNEPGFVNRMKEDEHARCDCGHSNYCIARMYSEDMVCHKNVKGLPECIVREIKRLEYK
;
A
#
# COMPACT_ATOMS: atom_id res chain seq x y z
N VAL A 1 5.59 -22.15 -5.94
CA VAL A 1 5.70 -21.29 -4.72
C VAL A 1 5.84 -19.85 -5.16
N THR A 2 5.00 -18.95 -4.59
CA THR A 2 5.14 -17.50 -4.78
C THR A 2 5.71 -16.90 -3.49
N VAL A 3 6.74 -16.07 -3.62
CA VAL A 3 7.41 -15.41 -2.50
C VAL A 3 7.18 -13.91 -2.58
N LYS A 4 6.79 -13.29 -1.47
CA LYS A 4 6.74 -11.84 -1.35
C LYS A 4 8.04 -11.33 -0.74
N THR A 5 8.73 -10.43 -1.44
CA THR A 5 10.01 -9.85 -1.01
C THR A 5 9.96 -8.32 -1.11
N ASN A 6 10.80 -7.65 -0.33
CA ASN A 6 10.98 -6.22 -0.43
C ASN A 6 11.95 -5.86 -1.56
N MET A 7 11.71 -4.70 -2.17
CA MET A 7 12.65 -4.06 -3.08
C MET A 7 13.58 -3.10 -2.33
N ARG A 8 13.10 -2.52 -1.22
CA ARG A 8 13.86 -1.79 -0.19
C ARG A 8 13.03 -1.64 1.06
N ASP A 9 13.67 -1.38 2.19
CA ASP A 9 12.98 -1.23 3.48
C ASP A 9 12.43 0.17 3.74
N GLY A 10 12.90 1.19 3.04
CA GLY A 10 12.38 2.55 3.10
C GLY A 10 12.74 3.34 4.37
N PHE A 11 13.80 2.97 5.07
CA PHE A 11 14.33 3.72 6.19
C PHE A 11 15.86 3.60 6.28
N LYS A 12 16.50 4.56 6.95
CA LYS A 12 17.97 4.58 7.09
C LYS A 12 18.50 3.35 7.85
N GLY A 13 19.40 2.60 7.21
CA GLY A 13 19.99 1.37 7.76
C GLY A 13 19.14 0.11 7.53
N GLY A 14 18.07 0.20 6.74
CA GLY A 14 17.38 -0.95 6.14
C GLY A 14 18.03 -1.40 4.86
N LEU A 15 17.55 -2.51 4.29
CA LEU A 15 18.02 -3.02 3.00
C LEU A 15 17.68 -2.05 1.85
N GLU A 16 18.63 -1.84 0.97
CA GLU A 16 18.46 -1.05 -0.23
C GLU A 16 18.31 -1.95 -1.48
N ILE A 17 18.05 -1.33 -2.63
CA ILE A 17 17.68 -2.04 -3.87
C ILE A 17 18.70 -3.12 -4.26
N ASP A 18 19.98 -2.82 -4.19
CA ASP A 18 21.02 -3.74 -4.66
C ASP A 18 21.07 -5.01 -3.79
N GLU A 19 20.97 -4.86 -2.47
CA GLU A 19 20.91 -5.99 -1.52
C GLU A 19 19.62 -6.81 -1.71
N CYS A 20 18.49 -6.14 -1.91
CA CYS A 20 17.22 -6.81 -2.17
C CYS A 20 17.20 -7.53 -3.54
N LEU A 21 17.92 -7.02 -4.54
CA LEU A 21 18.12 -7.70 -5.82
C LEU A 21 18.94 -8.99 -5.67
N GLU A 22 19.95 -9.00 -4.81
CA GLU A 22 20.72 -10.22 -4.51
C GLU A 22 19.84 -11.28 -3.84
N VAL A 23 19.00 -10.85 -2.89
CA VAL A 23 17.99 -11.74 -2.27
C VAL A 23 17.04 -12.30 -3.31
N ALA A 24 16.53 -11.45 -4.20
CA ALA A 24 15.59 -11.88 -5.24
C ALA A 24 16.21 -12.86 -6.25
N ARG A 25 17.49 -12.65 -6.64
CA ARG A 25 18.26 -13.60 -7.47
C ARG A 25 18.46 -14.94 -6.75
N THR A 26 18.80 -14.91 -5.48
CA THR A 26 18.92 -16.14 -4.67
C THR A 26 17.61 -16.92 -4.62
N LEU A 27 16.49 -16.22 -4.44
CA LEU A 27 15.15 -16.84 -4.47
C LEU A 27 14.83 -17.47 -5.83
N GLN A 28 15.22 -16.81 -6.92
CA GLN A 28 15.05 -17.33 -8.28
C GLN A 28 15.96 -18.55 -8.55
N ASP A 29 17.27 -18.40 -8.30
CA ASP A 29 18.28 -19.32 -8.83
C ASP A 29 18.56 -20.53 -7.92
N GLN A 30 18.32 -20.36 -6.60
CA GLN A 30 18.73 -21.35 -5.59
C GLN A 30 17.55 -21.90 -4.77
N CYS A 31 16.48 -21.10 -4.57
CA CYS A 31 15.37 -21.51 -3.71
C CYS A 31 14.16 -22.06 -4.45
N GLY A 32 14.17 -22.08 -5.78
CA GLY A 32 13.08 -22.64 -6.58
C GLY A 32 11.77 -21.84 -6.48
N ALA A 33 11.84 -20.54 -6.29
CA ALA A 33 10.66 -19.68 -6.36
C ALA A 33 10.08 -19.69 -7.78
N HIS A 34 8.74 -19.76 -7.89
CA HIS A 34 8.06 -19.77 -9.20
C HIS A 34 7.57 -18.37 -9.61
N ALA A 35 7.39 -17.45 -8.66
CA ALA A 35 7.04 -16.06 -8.89
C ALA A 35 7.42 -15.20 -7.67
N LEU A 36 7.69 -13.91 -7.88
CA LEU A 36 7.91 -12.96 -6.79
C LEU A 36 6.86 -11.85 -6.78
N VAL A 37 6.35 -11.53 -5.59
CA VAL A 37 5.56 -10.32 -5.35
C VAL A 37 6.52 -9.24 -4.87
N LEU A 38 6.70 -8.20 -5.68
CA LEU A 38 7.59 -7.09 -5.38
C LEU A 38 6.91 -6.08 -4.46
N SER A 39 7.33 -6.05 -3.22
CA SER A 39 6.84 -5.12 -2.19
C SER A 39 7.94 -4.15 -1.78
N GLY A 40 7.65 -3.27 -0.85
CA GLY A 40 8.63 -2.37 -0.27
C GLY A 40 8.21 -1.87 1.10
N GLY A 41 9.20 -1.49 1.89
CA GLY A 41 8.99 -0.91 3.20
C GLY A 41 8.92 -1.90 4.35
N PHE A 42 9.11 -1.36 5.54
CA PHE A 42 9.07 -2.08 6.80
C PHE A 42 8.04 -1.42 7.73
N VAL A 43 6.89 -2.07 7.92
CA VAL A 43 5.68 -1.47 8.52
C VAL A 43 5.92 -0.91 9.93
N SER A 44 6.79 -1.52 10.74
CA SER A 44 7.04 -1.04 12.10
C SER A 44 7.93 0.22 12.17
N ARG A 45 8.74 0.49 11.14
CA ARG A 45 9.65 1.66 11.10
C ARG A 45 9.27 2.72 10.08
N ALA A 46 8.75 2.30 8.93
CA ALA A 46 8.37 3.18 7.82
C ALA A 46 6.97 2.83 7.27
N PRO A 47 5.90 2.89 8.10
CA PRO A 47 4.57 2.45 7.67
C PRO A 47 4.06 3.24 6.46
N MET A 48 4.33 4.54 6.40
CA MET A 48 3.83 5.37 5.30
C MET A 48 4.63 5.21 4.01
N TYR A 49 5.85 4.65 4.06
CA TYR A 49 6.58 4.25 2.85
C TYR A 49 5.80 3.17 2.07
N VAL A 50 5.20 2.22 2.79
CA VAL A 50 4.36 1.15 2.19
C VAL A 50 2.98 1.68 1.79
N MET A 51 2.38 2.48 2.67
CA MET A 51 0.96 2.84 2.56
C MET A 51 0.74 4.12 1.77
N ARG A 52 1.70 5.02 1.76
CA ARG A 52 1.60 6.37 1.21
C ARG A 52 0.45 7.20 1.80
N GLY A 53 0.51 8.50 1.62
CA GLY A 53 -0.43 9.45 2.22
C GLY A 53 -0.03 9.83 3.66
N GLU A 54 -1.00 10.27 4.43
CA GLU A 54 -0.85 10.64 5.85
C GLU A 54 -1.64 9.64 6.71
N MET A 55 -1.13 9.31 7.89
CA MET A 55 -1.87 8.49 8.85
C MET A 55 -2.95 9.34 9.53
N PRO A 56 -4.23 8.92 9.53
CA PRO A 56 -5.30 9.62 10.23
C PRO A 56 -5.21 9.35 11.74
N ILE A 57 -4.42 10.17 12.43
CA ILE A 57 -4.05 9.99 13.84
C ILE A 57 -5.27 10.01 14.77
N ARG A 58 -6.26 10.86 14.51
CA ARG A 58 -7.48 10.92 15.34
C ARG A 58 -8.32 9.66 15.16
N THR A 59 -8.45 9.18 13.93
CA THR A 59 -9.13 7.94 13.60
C THR A 59 -8.43 6.75 14.25
N MET A 60 -7.10 6.67 14.13
CA MET A 60 -6.30 5.62 14.75
C MET A 60 -6.51 5.61 16.28
N ALA A 61 -6.40 6.75 16.94
CA ALA A 61 -6.61 6.86 18.39
C ALA A 61 -8.07 6.58 18.82
N TYR A 62 -9.04 6.78 17.94
CA TYR A 62 -10.45 6.46 18.22
C TYR A 62 -10.70 4.95 18.28
N TYR A 63 -10.11 4.19 17.35
CA TYR A 63 -10.27 2.74 17.27
C TYR A 63 -9.32 1.95 18.17
N MET A 64 -8.35 2.61 18.79
CA MET A 64 -7.47 1.94 19.76
C MET A 64 -8.17 1.63 21.08
N PRO A 65 -7.80 0.55 21.79
CA PRO A 65 -8.28 0.29 23.15
C PRO A 65 -8.08 1.51 24.05
N ARG A 66 -9.03 1.72 24.98
CA ARG A 66 -8.94 2.82 25.97
C ARG A 66 -7.65 2.67 26.81
N GLY A 67 -6.96 3.80 27.08
CA GLY A 67 -5.73 3.83 27.86
C GLY A 67 -4.86 5.03 27.54
N TYR A 68 -3.60 4.99 27.92
CA TYR A 68 -2.65 6.11 27.69
C TYR A 68 -2.17 6.18 26.23
N LEU A 69 -2.16 5.04 25.52
CA LEU A 69 -1.65 4.95 24.15
C LEU A 69 -2.41 5.86 23.16
N PRO A 70 -3.76 5.89 23.13
CA PRO A 70 -4.49 6.85 22.29
C PRO A 70 -4.17 8.31 22.59
N ILE A 71 -3.91 8.65 23.86
CA ILE A 71 -3.55 10.02 24.27
C ILE A 71 -2.17 10.37 23.72
N GLY A 72 -1.18 9.51 23.93
CA GLY A 72 0.17 9.68 23.41
C GLY A 72 0.19 9.82 21.88
N ILE A 73 -0.55 8.96 21.16
CA ILE A 73 -0.65 9.02 19.71
C ILE A 73 -1.27 10.33 19.23
N ARG A 74 -2.30 10.86 19.90
CA ARG A 74 -2.88 12.17 19.55
C ARG A 74 -1.88 13.31 19.71
N MET A 75 -0.98 13.24 20.69
CA MET A 75 0.02 14.29 20.98
C MET A 75 1.21 14.25 20.02
N VAL A 76 1.78 13.07 19.79
CA VAL A 76 3.06 12.94 19.08
C VAL A 76 2.99 12.13 17.78
N GLY A 77 1.88 11.46 17.48
CA GLY A 77 1.76 10.53 16.36
C GLY A 77 2.07 11.15 14.99
N LYS A 78 1.73 12.41 14.79
CA LYS A 78 2.05 13.11 13.54
C LYS A 78 3.56 13.29 13.33
N TYR A 79 4.34 13.42 14.40
CA TYR A 79 5.80 13.52 14.34
C TYR A 79 6.45 12.14 14.24
N MET A 80 5.84 11.12 14.84
CA MET A 80 6.36 9.74 14.82
C MET A 80 6.07 9.00 13.51
N ILE A 81 5.00 9.39 12.82
CA ILE A 81 4.56 8.73 11.57
C ILE A 81 4.59 9.80 10.46
N PRO A 82 5.77 10.05 9.85
CA PRO A 82 5.90 11.01 8.77
C PRO A 82 5.04 10.60 7.56
N SER A 83 4.45 11.58 6.89
CA SER A 83 3.65 11.35 5.69
C SER A 83 4.54 11.12 4.48
N GLU A 84 4.09 10.25 3.56
CA GLU A 84 4.71 10.03 2.27
C GLU A 84 3.69 10.31 1.15
N PRO A 85 4.01 11.13 0.14
CA PRO A 85 3.03 11.48 -0.89
C PRO A 85 2.57 10.25 -1.66
N PHE A 86 1.26 10.20 -1.95
CA PHE A 86 0.71 9.18 -2.82
C PHE A 86 0.91 9.58 -4.29
N LYS A 87 1.42 8.67 -5.07
CA LYS A 87 1.43 8.68 -6.53
C LYS A 87 0.98 7.30 -7.00
N GLU A 88 0.14 7.22 -8.02
CA GLU A 88 -0.23 5.92 -8.56
C GLU A 88 1.00 5.18 -9.06
N ALA A 89 1.04 3.86 -8.85
CA ALA A 89 2.19 3.01 -9.16
C ALA A 89 3.53 3.46 -8.51
N TYR A 90 3.49 3.91 -7.26
CA TYR A 90 4.65 4.53 -6.57
C TYR A 90 5.91 3.64 -6.41
N PHE A 91 5.81 2.36 -6.66
CA PHE A 91 6.96 1.44 -6.66
C PHE A 91 7.44 1.04 -8.06
N LEU A 92 6.85 1.60 -9.14
CA LEU A 92 7.12 1.13 -10.50
C LEU A 92 8.59 1.34 -10.91
N GLU A 93 9.17 2.49 -10.57
CA GLU A 93 10.57 2.78 -10.89
C GLU A 93 11.54 1.75 -10.26
N ASP A 94 11.32 1.39 -9.00
CA ASP A 94 12.12 0.37 -8.34
C ASP A 94 11.81 -1.02 -8.90
N ALA A 95 10.55 -1.35 -9.12
CA ALA A 95 10.11 -2.65 -9.66
C ALA A 95 10.70 -2.92 -11.07
N LEU A 96 10.85 -1.90 -11.91
CA LEU A 96 11.48 -2.03 -13.23
C LEU A 96 12.94 -2.44 -13.15
N LYS A 97 13.66 -2.10 -12.08
CA LYS A 97 15.03 -2.58 -11.85
C LYS A 97 15.05 -4.09 -11.61
N PHE A 98 14.08 -4.59 -10.84
CA PHE A 98 13.89 -6.03 -10.62
C PHE A 98 13.46 -6.73 -11.89
N ARG A 99 12.54 -6.15 -12.70
CA ARG A 99 12.13 -6.74 -13.98
C ARG A 99 13.31 -6.93 -14.94
N LYS A 100 14.23 -5.98 -14.99
CA LYS A 100 15.43 -6.08 -15.82
C LYS A 100 16.43 -7.14 -15.34
N ALA A 101 16.43 -7.46 -14.06
CA ALA A 101 17.42 -8.33 -13.44
C ALA A 101 16.95 -9.77 -13.23
N LEU A 102 15.66 -10.05 -13.35
CA LEU A 102 15.04 -11.33 -13.05
C LEU A 102 14.26 -11.87 -14.25
N HIS A 103 14.13 -13.21 -14.33
CA HIS A 103 13.47 -13.89 -15.46
C HIS A 103 12.16 -14.56 -15.06
N LEU A 104 11.95 -14.83 -13.76
CA LEU A 104 10.71 -15.45 -13.28
C LEU A 104 9.55 -14.44 -13.32
N PRO A 105 8.29 -14.92 -13.29
CA PRO A 105 7.11 -14.06 -13.22
C PRO A 105 7.13 -13.13 -12.03
N LEU A 106 6.84 -11.85 -12.28
CA LEU A 106 6.79 -10.80 -11.27
C LEU A 106 5.38 -10.26 -11.10
N ILE A 107 4.98 -10.11 -9.85
CA ILE A 107 3.71 -9.56 -9.45
C ILE A 107 3.97 -8.16 -8.89
N TYR A 108 3.51 -7.13 -9.59
CA TYR A 108 3.65 -5.76 -9.14
C TYR A 108 2.64 -5.46 -8.02
N VAL A 109 3.07 -4.77 -6.95
CA VAL A 109 2.20 -4.19 -5.93
C VAL A 109 2.65 -2.76 -5.61
N GLY A 110 1.73 -1.80 -5.59
CA GLY A 110 2.06 -0.41 -5.22
C GLY A 110 1.11 0.63 -5.77
N GLY A 111 -0.06 0.81 -5.12
CA GLY A 111 -0.95 1.96 -5.34
C GLY A 111 -1.70 2.00 -6.66
N LEU A 112 -2.06 0.86 -7.22
CA LEU A 112 -2.89 0.80 -8.43
C LEU A 112 -4.35 1.10 -8.10
N VAL A 113 -4.95 2.04 -8.82
CA VAL A 113 -6.34 2.47 -8.68
C VAL A 113 -7.05 2.73 -10.01
N SER A 114 -6.36 2.64 -11.15
CA SER A 114 -6.96 2.79 -12.48
C SER A 114 -6.58 1.64 -13.41
N ARG A 115 -7.49 1.31 -14.35
CA ARG A 115 -7.24 0.32 -15.38
C ARG A 115 -6.07 0.75 -16.26
N ASP A 116 -6.04 2.01 -16.70
CA ASP A 116 -4.98 2.54 -17.57
C ASP A 116 -3.58 2.30 -16.95
N LYS A 117 -3.42 2.56 -15.63
CA LYS A 117 -2.14 2.35 -14.96
C LYS A 117 -1.83 0.86 -14.75
N ILE A 118 -2.84 0.02 -14.57
CA ILE A 118 -2.67 -1.44 -14.52
C ILE A 118 -2.16 -1.97 -15.86
N GLU A 119 -2.75 -1.53 -16.97
CA GLU A 119 -2.33 -1.92 -18.32
C GLU A 119 -0.92 -1.43 -18.63
N GLU A 120 -0.56 -0.20 -18.24
CA GLU A 120 0.82 0.30 -18.34
C GLU A 120 1.81 -0.63 -17.62
N VAL A 121 1.53 -0.98 -16.36
CA VAL A 121 2.38 -1.88 -15.57
C VAL A 121 2.51 -3.26 -16.23
N LEU A 122 1.44 -3.83 -16.74
CA LEU A 122 1.48 -5.12 -17.44
C LEU A 122 2.30 -5.01 -18.74
N ASN A 123 2.17 -3.91 -19.48
CA ASN A 123 2.95 -3.66 -20.70
C ASN A 123 4.44 -3.44 -20.41
N ASP A 124 4.79 -2.99 -19.20
CA ASP A 124 6.17 -2.88 -18.72
C ASP A 124 6.83 -4.25 -18.39
N GLY A 125 6.08 -5.36 -18.60
CA GLY A 125 6.57 -6.73 -18.51
C GLY A 125 6.29 -7.43 -17.18
N PHE A 126 5.36 -6.93 -16.36
CA PHE A 126 4.87 -7.65 -15.19
C PHE A 126 3.72 -8.57 -15.60
N GLU A 127 3.76 -9.82 -15.16
CA GLU A 127 2.75 -10.82 -15.51
C GLU A 127 1.47 -10.67 -14.70
N PHE A 128 1.57 -10.10 -13.50
CA PHE A 128 0.43 -9.90 -12.60
C PHE A 128 0.55 -8.60 -11.82
N VAL A 129 -0.60 -8.13 -11.32
CA VAL A 129 -0.68 -7.02 -10.37
C VAL A 129 -1.42 -7.43 -9.11
N ALA A 130 -1.06 -6.84 -7.98
CA ALA A 130 -1.75 -7.03 -6.71
C ALA A 130 -2.25 -5.68 -6.18
N MET A 131 -3.50 -5.65 -5.75
CA MET A 131 -4.17 -4.48 -5.19
C MET A 131 -4.70 -4.80 -3.80
N ALA A 132 -4.64 -3.84 -2.88
CA ALA A 132 -5.22 -3.97 -1.55
C ALA A 132 -6.33 -2.93 -1.33
N ARG A 133 -5.98 -1.66 -1.08
CA ARG A 133 -6.96 -0.63 -0.71
C ARG A 133 -8.01 -0.34 -1.78
N ALA A 134 -7.69 -0.48 -3.06
CA ALA A 134 -8.66 -0.39 -4.14
C ALA A 134 -9.78 -1.42 -3.96
N LEU A 135 -9.44 -2.67 -3.65
CA LEU A 135 -10.42 -3.75 -3.43
C LEU A 135 -11.13 -3.66 -2.08
N VAL A 136 -10.50 -3.07 -1.05
CA VAL A 136 -11.20 -2.71 0.21
C VAL A 136 -12.25 -1.63 -0.01
N ASN A 137 -11.98 -0.68 -0.91
CA ASN A 137 -12.94 0.37 -1.29
C ASN A 137 -14.05 -0.20 -2.18
N GLU A 138 -13.68 -0.94 -3.21
CA GLU A 138 -14.57 -1.47 -4.24
C GLU A 138 -14.22 -2.93 -4.56
N PRO A 139 -14.83 -3.92 -3.88
CA PRO A 139 -14.57 -5.35 -4.13
C PRO A 139 -14.86 -5.79 -5.57
N GLY A 140 -15.80 -5.13 -6.25
CA GLY A 140 -16.16 -5.38 -7.65
C GLY A 140 -15.27 -4.69 -8.70
N PHE A 141 -14.23 -3.96 -8.30
CA PHE A 141 -13.43 -3.13 -9.19
C PHE A 141 -12.86 -3.91 -10.39
N VAL A 142 -12.35 -5.13 -10.17
CA VAL A 142 -11.82 -5.98 -11.25
C VAL A 142 -12.90 -6.35 -12.27
N ASN A 143 -14.13 -6.60 -11.83
CA ASN A 143 -15.24 -6.88 -12.75
C ASN A 143 -15.65 -5.63 -13.53
N ARG A 144 -15.68 -4.48 -12.87
CA ARG A 144 -15.99 -3.21 -13.54
C ARG A 144 -14.96 -2.84 -14.62
N MET A 145 -13.67 -3.13 -14.38
CA MET A 145 -12.62 -2.94 -15.40
C MET A 145 -12.86 -3.76 -16.69
N LYS A 146 -13.64 -4.84 -16.67
CA LYS A 146 -13.98 -5.59 -17.90
C LYS A 146 -14.96 -4.82 -18.81
N GLU A 147 -15.80 -3.99 -18.21
CA GLU A 147 -16.88 -3.28 -18.88
C GLU A 147 -16.51 -1.82 -19.18
N ASP A 148 -15.58 -1.25 -18.43
CA ASP A 148 -15.16 0.16 -18.53
C ASP A 148 -13.64 0.25 -18.71
N GLU A 149 -13.21 0.68 -19.89
CA GLU A 149 -11.79 0.82 -20.24
C GLU A 149 -11.08 1.91 -19.43
N HIS A 150 -11.82 2.89 -18.92
CA HIS A 150 -11.29 3.98 -18.09
C HIS A 150 -11.65 3.82 -16.61
N ALA A 151 -11.97 2.60 -16.19
CA ALA A 151 -12.34 2.32 -14.82
C ALA A 151 -11.27 2.81 -13.84
N ARG A 152 -11.71 3.63 -12.88
CA ARG A 152 -10.88 4.13 -11.77
C ARG A 152 -11.59 3.91 -10.45
N CYS A 153 -10.88 3.31 -9.50
CA CYS A 153 -11.37 3.12 -8.14
C CYS A 153 -11.36 4.46 -7.39
N ASP A 154 -12.45 4.77 -6.71
CA ASP A 154 -12.63 6.00 -5.92
C ASP A 154 -12.02 5.88 -4.50
N CYS A 155 -10.81 5.30 -4.40
CA CYS A 155 -10.05 5.27 -3.16
C CYS A 155 -9.29 6.59 -2.97
N GLY A 156 -9.77 7.46 -2.09
CA GLY A 156 -9.16 8.77 -1.79
C GLY A 156 -7.90 8.72 -0.92
N HIS A 157 -7.38 7.54 -0.61
CA HIS A 157 -6.13 7.30 0.17
C HIS A 157 -6.11 7.98 1.54
N SER A 158 -7.26 8.21 2.17
CA SER A 158 -7.36 8.76 3.53
C SER A 158 -6.76 7.85 4.61
N ASN A 159 -6.37 6.63 4.27
CA ASN A 159 -5.84 5.60 5.18
C ASN A 159 -6.76 5.24 6.36
N TYR A 160 -8.06 5.56 6.28
CA TYR A 160 -9.04 5.20 7.28
C TYR A 160 -9.06 3.68 7.56
N CYS A 161 -9.09 2.86 6.51
CA CYS A 161 -9.08 1.40 6.62
C CYS A 161 -7.85 0.89 7.38
N ILE A 162 -6.69 1.53 7.19
CA ILE A 162 -5.44 1.20 7.87
C ILE A 162 -5.48 1.60 9.35
N ALA A 163 -5.96 2.81 9.65
CA ALA A 163 -6.02 3.32 11.02
C ALA A 163 -6.95 2.50 11.94
N ARG A 164 -7.93 1.81 11.34
CA ARG A 164 -8.92 1.02 12.09
C ARG A 164 -8.51 -0.45 12.25
N MET A 165 -7.58 -0.98 11.46
CA MET A 165 -7.26 -2.42 11.38
C MET A 165 -6.71 -3.03 12.67
N TYR A 166 -6.32 -2.22 13.66
CA TYR A 166 -5.77 -2.70 14.93
C TYR A 166 -6.83 -3.14 15.94
N SER A 167 -8.09 -2.80 15.73
CA SER A 167 -9.18 -3.11 16.68
C SER A 167 -10.49 -3.50 16.01
N GLU A 168 -10.61 -3.32 14.71
CA GLU A 168 -11.83 -3.57 13.94
C GLU A 168 -11.48 -4.14 12.57
N ASP A 169 -12.47 -4.66 11.85
CA ASP A 169 -12.32 -5.13 10.48
C ASP A 169 -11.84 -4.00 9.55
N MET A 170 -10.96 -4.35 8.62
CA MET A 170 -10.48 -3.42 7.59
C MET A 170 -11.59 -3.14 6.57
N VAL A 171 -12.22 -1.98 6.66
CA VAL A 171 -13.25 -1.52 5.71
C VAL A 171 -12.99 -0.09 5.24
N CYS A 172 -13.48 0.25 4.07
CA CYS A 172 -13.44 1.64 3.59
C CYS A 172 -14.46 2.49 4.36
N HIS A 173 -14.09 3.75 4.69
CA HIS A 173 -15.01 4.68 5.36
C HIS A 173 -16.31 4.92 4.57
N LYS A 174 -16.27 4.81 3.24
CA LYS A 174 -17.46 4.92 2.36
C LYS A 174 -18.49 3.83 2.61
N ASN A 175 -18.07 2.71 3.18
CA ASN A 175 -18.92 1.56 3.50
C ASN A 175 -19.36 1.53 4.97
N VAL A 176 -19.02 2.57 5.76
CA VAL A 176 -19.37 2.66 7.18
C VAL A 176 -20.38 3.79 7.39
N LYS A 177 -21.52 3.47 8.01
CA LYS A 177 -22.54 4.46 8.38
C LYS A 177 -22.30 4.99 9.79
N GLY A 178 -22.71 6.24 10.05
CA GLY A 178 -22.71 6.82 11.40
C GLY A 178 -21.31 7.13 11.95
N LEU A 179 -20.34 7.42 11.11
CA LEU A 179 -19.02 7.84 11.57
C LEU A 179 -19.08 9.13 12.39
N PRO A 180 -18.32 9.23 13.51
CA PRO A 180 -18.21 10.44 14.28
C PRO A 180 -17.74 11.63 13.43
N GLU A 181 -18.26 12.82 13.68
CA GLU A 181 -17.94 14.02 12.89
C GLU A 181 -16.45 14.36 12.87
N CYS A 182 -15.74 14.11 13.98
CA CYS A 182 -14.29 14.34 14.05
C CYS A 182 -13.51 13.44 13.09
N ILE A 183 -13.97 12.20 12.87
CA ILE A 183 -13.38 11.27 11.90
C ILE A 183 -13.72 11.72 10.48
N VAL A 184 -14.97 12.08 10.22
CA VAL A 184 -15.40 12.56 8.89
C VAL A 184 -14.59 13.80 8.47
N ARG A 185 -14.37 14.74 9.37
CA ARG A 185 -13.53 15.93 9.10
C ARG A 185 -12.07 15.56 8.81
N GLU A 186 -11.51 14.61 9.56
CA GLU A 186 -10.13 14.16 9.33
C GLU A 186 -9.99 13.49 7.96
N ILE A 187 -10.90 12.58 7.60
CA ILE A 187 -10.93 11.90 6.31
C ILE A 187 -10.99 12.91 5.17
N LYS A 188 -11.95 13.85 5.21
CA LYS A 188 -12.09 14.91 4.18
C LYS A 188 -10.84 15.75 3.99
N ARG A 189 -10.09 15.99 5.08
CA ARG A 189 -8.80 16.70 5.01
C ARG A 189 -7.71 15.90 4.31
N LEU A 190 -7.75 14.57 4.43
CA LEU A 190 -6.70 13.66 3.96
C LEU A 190 -6.94 13.14 2.53
N GLU A 191 -8.19 13.12 2.10
CA GLU A 191 -8.51 12.74 0.72
C GLU A 191 -7.97 13.77 -0.27
N TYR A 192 -7.34 13.28 -1.34
CA TYR A 192 -6.88 14.11 -2.47
C TYR A 192 -5.81 15.17 -2.15
N LYS A 193 -4.91 14.90 -1.20
CA LYS A 193 -3.67 15.66 -1.03
C LYS A 193 -2.50 15.05 -1.79
#